data_cb25e221a5e201ce4ab737c80e9c79ae
#
_entry.id   cb25e221a5e201ce4ab737c80e9c79ae
#
_cell.length_a   1.000
_cell.length_b   1.000
_cell.length_c   1.000
_cell.angle_alpha   90.00
_cell.angle_beta   90.00
_cell.angle_gamma   90.00
#
_symmetry.space_group_name_H-M   'P 1'
#
loop_
_entity.id
_entity.type
_entity.pdbx_description
1 polymer ?
#
loop_
_entity_poly.entity_id
_entity_poly.type
_entity_poly.pdbx_seq_one_letter_code
_entity_poly.pdbx_strand_id
1 'polypeptide(L)'
;ALRGLGKKAKLLFSWDEFDRLRKIPANVAAVRDDMEQYIGMPYVDVPNPFGPEGTYADYFETEFTSSVSAFGIEMDYRRQAQMYRGGKYAKYVLEAVAKRKQIYDILARHRTQAPTEEERDSFYPVSIYCPRCGRDTTKIVSISDDNAVAEYQCDCGHHGTFDFRTDFNCKLNWKVDWPMRWLYEGVDFEPGGKDHATVHGSYDTSKDVSREIFGYEPPLFQGYEFIGIRGTTGKMSGSSGLNLTPEALLRIYQPEVILWLYAKTEPMKAFDFCFDEGILRQYGEFDRMLARYLNGTADDMAKGIMEACLIKGRKVEPVPMNLLVQMGCVVNFDIPRLEAVLQKNGTPYSYDQFKDRLDRARYWLEACAPDQV
;
A
#
# COMPACT_ATOMS: atom_id res chain seq x y z
N ALA A 1 6.15 -17.05 -2.46
CA ALA A 1 6.42 -17.82 -3.68
C ALA A 1 7.92 -18.06 -3.90
N LEU A 2 8.76 -17.04 -4.19
CA LEU A 2 10.20 -17.22 -4.50
C LEU A 2 10.97 -17.94 -3.38
N ARG A 3 10.73 -17.57 -2.12
CA ARG A 3 11.34 -18.27 -0.96
C ARG A 3 10.91 -19.74 -0.87
N GLY A 4 9.64 -20.04 -1.18
CA GLY A 4 9.13 -21.43 -1.28
C GLY A 4 9.80 -22.25 -2.37
N LEU A 5 10.34 -21.60 -3.41
CA LEU A 5 11.15 -22.20 -4.48
C LEU A 5 12.65 -22.26 -4.12
N GLY A 6 13.03 -22.00 -2.88
CA GLY A 6 14.42 -22.01 -2.42
C GLY A 6 15.25 -20.81 -2.92
N LYS A 7 14.61 -19.79 -3.48
CA LYS A 7 15.32 -18.58 -3.93
C LYS A 7 15.49 -17.60 -2.77
N LYS A 8 16.65 -16.95 -2.72
CA LYS A 8 16.84 -15.82 -1.81
C LYS A 8 16.02 -14.65 -2.34
N ALA A 9 15.05 -14.18 -1.55
CA ALA A 9 14.22 -13.05 -1.89
C ALA A 9 13.98 -12.20 -0.65
N LYS A 10 14.14 -10.89 -0.81
CA LYS A 10 13.81 -9.87 0.18
C LYS A 10 12.56 -9.15 -0.31
N LEU A 11 11.56 -9.04 0.53
CA LEU A 11 10.41 -8.19 0.30
C LEU A 11 10.63 -6.90 1.06
N LEU A 12 10.74 -5.79 0.34
CA LEU A 12 10.91 -4.46 0.90
C LEU A 12 9.61 -3.67 0.72
N PHE A 13 9.13 -3.07 1.79
CA PHE A 13 8.01 -2.15 1.78
C PHE A 13 8.51 -0.75 2.19
N SER A 14 8.42 0.19 1.26
CA SER A 14 8.79 1.59 1.51
C SER A 14 7.57 2.41 1.89
N TRP A 15 7.64 3.06 3.04
CA TRP A 15 6.65 4.02 3.46
C TRP A 15 6.90 5.38 2.78
N ASP A 16 5.85 5.99 2.23
CA ASP A 16 5.94 7.35 1.66
C ASP A 16 5.51 8.42 2.68
N GLU A 17 5.82 8.18 3.93
CA GLU A 17 5.45 9.02 5.08
C GLU A 17 6.18 10.39 5.08
N PHE A 18 7.20 10.52 4.25
CA PHE A 18 7.90 11.79 4.01
C PHE A 18 7.28 12.59 2.87
N ASP A 19 6.22 12.11 2.25
CA ASP A 19 5.40 12.88 1.33
C ASP A 19 4.55 13.90 2.11
N ARG A 20 4.25 15.03 1.45
CA ARG A 20 3.41 16.07 2.04
C ARG A 20 1.94 15.66 2.14
N LEU A 21 1.28 16.07 3.18
CA LEU A 21 -0.18 16.07 3.26
C LEU A 21 -0.73 17.04 2.20
N ARG A 22 -1.44 16.51 1.19
CA ARG A 22 -1.95 17.31 0.05
C ARG A 22 -3.36 17.82 0.27
N LYS A 23 -4.18 17.02 0.94
CA LYS A 23 -5.58 17.31 1.26
C LYS A 23 -6.01 16.45 2.44
N ILE A 24 -7.06 16.87 3.13
CA ILE A 24 -7.60 16.14 4.26
C ILE A 24 -8.59 15.09 3.74
N PRO A 25 -8.36 13.79 4.04
CA PRO A 25 -9.34 12.75 3.71
C PRO A 25 -10.64 12.91 4.49
N ALA A 26 -11.76 12.49 3.92
CA ALA A 26 -13.09 12.68 4.51
C ALA A 26 -13.23 12.03 5.90
N ASN A 27 -12.64 10.85 6.11
CA ASN A 27 -12.64 10.16 7.40
C ASN A 27 -11.84 10.91 8.48
N VAL A 28 -10.80 11.64 8.08
CA VAL A 28 -10.01 12.50 8.98
C VAL A 28 -10.78 13.79 9.28
N ALA A 29 -11.35 14.44 8.27
CA ALA A 29 -12.17 15.64 8.44
C ALA A 29 -13.40 15.42 9.34
N ALA A 30 -13.93 14.19 9.36
CA ALA A 30 -15.07 13.82 10.20
C ALA A 30 -14.76 13.79 11.71
N VAL A 31 -13.48 13.66 12.10
CA VAL A 31 -13.05 13.50 13.49
C VAL A 31 -12.16 14.63 13.99
N ARG A 32 -11.60 15.43 13.07
CA ARG A 32 -10.68 16.51 13.41
C ARG A 32 -10.75 17.65 12.39
N ASP A 33 -11.09 18.84 12.83
CA ASP A 33 -11.35 20.04 12.01
C ASP A 33 -10.13 20.97 11.83
N ASP A 34 -9.07 20.79 12.64
CA ASP A 34 -7.87 21.63 12.62
C ASP A 34 -6.77 21.16 11.66
N MET A 35 -7.05 20.15 10.82
CA MET A 35 -6.04 19.49 10.00
C MET A 35 -5.53 20.33 8.82
N GLU A 36 -6.30 21.31 8.33
CA GLU A 36 -5.92 22.16 7.19
C GLU A 36 -4.61 22.93 7.42
N GLN A 37 -4.30 23.27 8.66
CA GLN A 37 -3.06 23.95 9.02
C GLN A 37 -1.80 23.12 8.73
N TYR A 38 -1.92 21.80 8.55
CA TYR A 38 -0.80 20.90 8.27
C TYR A 38 -0.62 20.57 6.79
N ILE A 39 -1.48 21.09 5.91
CA ILE A 39 -1.33 20.89 4.45
C ILE A 39 0.03 21.42 4.01
N GLY A 40 0.78 20.60 3.27
CA GLY A 40 2.15 20.88 2.82
C GLY A 40 3.24 20.35 3.74
N MET A 41 2.92 19.90 4.96
CA MET A 41 3.87 19.23 5.86
C MET A 41 3.96 17.73 5.53
N PRO A 42 5.11 17.08 5.75
CA PRO A 42 5.23 15.64 5.57
C PRO A 42 4.41 14.89 6.62
N TYR A 43 3.83 13.74 6.26
CA TYR A 43 2.95 12.96 7.15
C TYR A 43 3.57 12.63 8.51
N VAL A 44 4.91 12.47 8.57
CA VAL A 44 5.63 12.21 9.83
C VAL A 44 5.65 13.39 10.80
N ASP A 45 5.36 14.60 10.33
CA ASP A 45 5.32 15.83 11.15
C ASP A 45 3.87 16.28 11.40
N VAL A 46 2.88 15.56 10.85
CA VAL A 46 1.45 15.83 11.06
C VAL A 46 0.98 15.03 12.28
N PRO A 47 0.29 15.66 13.25
CA PRO A 47 -0.23 14.95 14.40
C PRO A 47 -1.22 13.84 14.02
N ASN A 48 -1.29 12.79 14.84
CA ASN A 48 -2.28 11.73 14.70
C ASN A 48 -3.70 12.31 14.73
N PRO A 49 -4.51 12.11 13.68
CA PRO A 49 -5.86 12.65 13.63
C PRO A 49 -6.87 11.91 14.52
N PHE A 50 -6.56 10.68 14.95
CA PHE A 50 -7.48 9.79 15.66
C PHE A 50 -7.14 9.64 17.15
N GLY A 51 -6.08 10.31 17.63
CA GLY A 51 -5.66 10.21 19.03
C GLY A 51 -4.61 11.26 19.42
N PRO A 52 -4.31 11.36 20.71
CA PRO A 52 -3.38 12.38 21.21
C PRO A 52 -1.90 12.04 21.00
N GLU A 53 -1.57 10.79 20.72
CA GLU A 53 -0.19 10.31 20.66
C GLU A 53 0.24 9.96 19.24
N GLY A 54 1.51 10.19 18.93
CA GLY A 54 2.12 9.87 17.66
C GLY A 54 1.76 10.81 16.53
N THR A 55 2.16 10.43 15.34
CA THR A 55 1.92 11.17 14.09
C THR A 55 0.87 10.50 13.22
N TYR A 56 0.45 11.20 12.17
CA TYR A 56 -0.41 10.66 11.12
C TYR A 56 0.22 9.38 10.52
N ALA A 57 1.51 9.42 10.23
CA ALA A 57 2.24 8.27 9.72
C ALA A 57 2.25 7.09 10.71
N ASP A 58 2.57 7.34 11.99
CA ASP A 58 2.64 6.29 13.02
C ASP A 58 1.30 5.54 13.17
N TYR A 59 0.17 6.27 13.09
CA TYR A 59 -1.15 5.64 13.18
C TYR A 59 -1.39 4.63 12.03
N PHE A 60 -1.25 5.07 10.79
CA PHE A 60 -1.53 4.22 9.64
C PHE A 60 -0.48 3.12 9.43
N GLU A 61 0.77 3.37 9.76
CA GLU A 61 1.83 2.35 9.72
C GLU A 61 1.58 1.26 10.75
N THR A 62 1.14 1.63 11.96
CA THR A 62 0.82 0.68 13.04
C THR A 62 -0.38 -0.17 12.66
N GLU A 63 -1.46 0.44 12.16
CA GLU A 63 -2.65 -0.27 11.70
C GLU A 63 -2.29 -1.29 10.59
N PHE A 64 -1.55 -0.85 9.59
CA PHE A 64 -1.13 -1.70 8.48
C PHE A 64 -0.24 -2.85 8.95
N THR A 65 0.83 -2.58 9.69
CA THR A 65 1.79 -3.60 10.12
C THR A 65 1.15 -4.64 11.04
N SER A 66 0.25 -4.22 11.93
CA SER A 66 -0.51 -5.13 12.79
C SER A 66 -1.39 -6.07 11.96
N SER A 67 -2.11 -5.51 10.99
CA SER A 67 -3.01 -6.28 10.13
C SER A 67 -2.25 -7.23 9.19
N VAL A 68 -1.16 -6.77 8.60
CA VAL A 68 -0.37 -7.58 7.65
C VAL A 68 0.30 -8.78 8.33
N SER A 69 0.59 -8.68 9.61
CA SER A 69 1.13 -9.81 10.39
C SER A 69 0.24 -11.06 10.33
N ALA A 70 -1.08 -10.88 10.22
CA ALA A 70 -2.05 -11.97 10.11
C ALA A 70 -1.88 -12.82 8.83
N PHE A 71 -1.25 -12.28 7.80
CA PHE A 71 -1.01 -12.98 6.53
C PHE A 71 0.28 -13.83 6.53
N GLY A 72 1.05 -13.80 7.62
CA GLY A 72 2.33 -14.53 7.69
C GLY A 72 3.37 -14.02 6.68
N ILE A 73 3.25 -12.78 6.24
CA ILE A 73 4.17 -12.15 5.28
C ILE A 73 5.26 -11.42 6.06
N GLU A 74 6.50 -11.84 5.84
CA GLU A 74 7.68 -11.16 6.37
C GLU A 74 8.18 -10.14 5.34
N MET A 75 8.31 -8.88 5.75
CA MET A 75 8.87 -7.79 4.94
C MET A 75 9.79 -6.91 5.78
N ASP A 76 10.75 -6.30 5.09
CA ASP A 76 11.54 -5.21 5.63
C ASP A 76 10.84 -3.89 5.35
N TYR A 77 10.74 -3.06 6.36
CA TYR A 77 10.14 -1.75 6.23
C TYR A 77 11.23 -0.67 6.07
N ARG A 78 10.97 0.28 5.19
CA ARG A 78 11.84 1.43 4.98
C ARG A 78 11.04 2.71 5.17
N ARG A 79 11.40 3.49 6.18
CA ARG A 79 10.84 4.83 6.43
C ARG A 79 11.65 5.87 5.67
N GLN A 80 11.01 6.57 4.74
CA GLN A 80 11.70 7.53 3.87
C GLN A 80 12.18 8.77 4.63
N ALA A 81 11.41 9.26 5.60
CA ALA A 81 11.86 10.36 6.46
C ALA A 81 13.19 10.05 7.18
N GLN A 82 13.34 8.82 7.68
CA GLN A 82 14.60 8.39 8.32
C GLN A 82 15.75 8.34 7.32
N MET A 83 15.48 7.91 6.09
CA MET A 83 16.50 7.82 5.04
C MET A 83 16.96 9.20 4.60
N TYR A 84 16.03 10.12 4.32
CA TYR A 84 16.34 11.49 3.93
C TYR A 84 17.01 12.24 5.08
N ARG A 85 16.34 12.42 6.20
CA ARG A 85 16.83 13.18 7.37
C ARG A 85 18.09 12.60 7.98
N GLY A 86 18.31 11.29 7.83
CA GLY A 86 19.56 10.60 8.20
C GLY A 86 20.69 10.75 7.20
N GLY A 87 20.53 11.55 6.13
CA GLY A 87 21.54 11.82 5.12
C GLY A 87 21.92 10.62 4.23
N LYS A 88 21.13 9.51 4.29
CA LYS A 88 21.43 8.30 3.51
C LYS A 88 21.33 8.52 2.00
N TYR A 89 20.50 9.46 1.58
CA TYR A 89 20.27 9.80 0.18
C TYR A 89 21.05 11.06 -0.28
N ALA A 90 21.83 11.71 0.59
CA ALA A 90 22.49 12.99 0.30
C ALA A 90 23.26 13.00 -1.02
N LYS A 91 24.09 11.98 -1.27
CA LYS A 91 24.87 11.89 -2.51
C LYS A 91 23.99 11.83 -3.77
N TYR A 92 22.83 11.17 -3.70
CA TYR A 92 21.91 11.03 -4.83
C TYR A 92 21.09 12.30 -5.04
N VAL A 93 20.74 12.99 -3.95
CA VAL A 93 20.10 14.32 -4.03
C VAL A 93 21.05 15.32 -4.70
N LEU A 94 22.32 15.38 -4.26
CA LEU A 94 23.37 16.19 -4.90
C LEU A 94 23.51 15.87 -6.39
N GLU A 95 23.58 14.59 -6.75
CA GLU A 95 23.67 14.15 -8.14
C GLU A 95 22.45 14.59 -8.95
N ALA A 96 21.24 14.43 -8.41
CA ALA A 96 20.02 14.85 -9.08
C ALA A 96 19.94 16.37 -9.27
N VAL A 97 20.38 17.14 -8.27
CA VAL A 97 20.43 18.61 -8.36
C VAL A 97 21.47 19.05 -9.39
N ALA A 98 22.67 18.45 -9.39
CA ALA A 98 23.70 18.75 -10.39
C ALA A 98 23.27 18.43 -11.83
N LYS A 99 22.52 17.33 -12.02
CA LYS A 99 21.99 16.89 -13.32
C LYS A 99 20.57 17.39 -13.61
N ARG A 100 20.07 18.41 -12.90
CA ARG A 100 18.68 18.86 -12.94
C ARG A 100 18.15 19.17 -14.35
N LYS A 101 18.98 19.79 -15.20
CA LYS A 101 18.62 20.10 -16.59
C LYS A 101 18.47 18.83 -17.44
N GLN A 102 19.34 17.85 -17.26
CA GLN A 102 19.23 16.56 -17.92
C GLN A 102 17.98 15.79 -17.43
N ILE A 103 17.67 15.85 -16.13
CA ILE A 103 16.43 15.29 -15.59
C ILE A 103 15.21 15.98 -16.21
N TYR A 104 15.21 17.31 -16.33
CA TYR A 104 14.13 18.03 -17.00
C TYR A 104 13.93 17.55 -18.44
N ASP A 105 15.02 17.40 -19.19
CA ASP A 105 14.97 16.94 -20.59
C ASP A 105 14.39 15.52 -20.70
N ILE A 106 14.71 14.61 -19.74
CA ILE A 106 14.10 13.30 -19.65
C ILE A 106 12.59 13.41 -19.36
N LEU A 107 12.22 14.20 -18.35
CA LEU A 107 10.81 14.38 -17.99
C LEU A 107 10.00 15.00 -19.15
N ALA A 108 10.61 15.91 -19.90
CA ALA A 108 9.99 16.58 -21.04
C ALA A 108 9.66 15.60 -22.18
N ARG A 109 10.47 14.56 -22.41
CA ARG A 109 10.18 13.51 -23.42
C ARG A 109 8.86 12.77 -23.16
N HIS A 110 8.40 12.77 -21.91
CA HIS A 110 7.17 12.10 -21.48
C HIS A 110 5.99 13.04 -21.26
N ARG A 111 6.11 14.30 -21.67
CA ARG A 111 5.03 15.31 -21.59
C ARG A 111 4.36 15.48 -22.94
N THR A 112 3.09 15.91 -22.90
CA THR A 112 2.33 16.35 -24.09
C THR A 112 2.59 17.83 -24.42
N GLN A 113 2.95 18.65 -23.43
CA GLN A 113 3.27 20.06 -23.60
C GLN A 113 4.73 20.25 -24.02
N ALA A 114 4.96 21.18 -24.95
CA ALA A 114 6.31 21.52 -25.37
C ALA A 114 7.10 22.13 -24.19
N PRO A 115 8.34 21.66 -23.93
CA PRO A 115 9.20 22.23 -22.90
C PRO A 115 9.67 23.65 -23.31
N THR A 116 9.90 24.50 -22.29
CA THR A 116 10.51 25.81 -22.48
C THR A 116 11.88 25.90 -21.80
N GLU A 117 12.77 26.76 -22.30
CA GLU A 117 14.07 27.00 -21.66
C GLU A 117 13.91 27.63 -20.26
N GLU A 118 12.91 28.49 -20.07
CA GLU A 118 12.64 29.11 -18.77
C GLU A 118 12.24 28.05 -17.71
N GLU A 119 11.35 27.11 -18.09
CA GLU A 119 11.00 25.97 -17.20
C GLU A 119 12.24 25.11 -16.92
N ARG A 120 13.07 24.85 -17.93
CA ARG A 120 14.28 24.06 -17.80
C ARG A 120 15.30 24.70 -16.86
N ASP A 121 15.46 26.01 -16.96
CA ASP A 121 16.42 26.76 -16.12
C ASP A 121 15.94 26.88 -14.66
N SER A 122 14.64 26.99 -14.45
CA SER A 122 14.03 27.10 -13.11
C SER A 122 13.68 25.75 -12.48
N PHE A 123 13.89 24.64 -13.18
CA PHE A 123 13.55 23.30 -12.67
C PHE A 123 14.55 22.81 -11.63
N TYR A 124 14.02 22.34 -10.50
CA TYR A 124 14.76 21.58 -9.49
C TYR A 124 13.99 20.31 -9.14
N PRO A 125 14.63 19.12 -9.15
CA PRO A 125 13.98 17.84 -8.89
C PRO A 125 13.79 17.55 -7.39
N VAL A 126 13.79 18.58 -6.55
CA VAL A 126 13.79 18.48 -5.09
C VAL A 126 12.89 19.56 -4.49
N SER A 127 12.16 19.19 -3.43
CA SER A 127 11.42 20.10 -2.56
C SER A 127 12.11 20.19 -1.20
N ILE A 128 12.31 21.40 -0.67
CA ILE A 128 12.87 21.66 0.64
C ILE A 128 11.70 21.88 1.60
N TYR A 129 11.70 21.22 2.76
CA TYR A 129 10.74 21.52 3.82
C TYR A 129 11.23 22.71 4.64
N CYS A 130 10.41 23.76 4.72
CA CYS A 130 10.76 25.00 5.40
C CYS A 130 10.96 24.77 6.91
N PRO A 131 12.09 25.16 7.51
CA PRO A 131 12.32 24.97 8.94
C PRO A 131 11.41 25.82 9.83
N ARG A 132 10.78 26.88 9.28
CA ARG A 132 9.87 27.76 10.03
C ARG A 132 8.43 27.22 10.09
N CYS A 133 7.89 26.75 8.96
CA CYS A 133 6.50 26.32 8.89
C CYS A 133 6.31 24.82 8.60
N GLY A 134 7.41 24.05 8.38
CA GLY A 134 7.36 22.62 8.12
C GLY A 134 6.88 22.22 6.71
N ARG A 135 6.45 23.17 5.88
CA ARG A 135 5.81 22.90 4.58
C ARG A 135 6.81 22.87 3.44
N ASP A 136 6.46 22.20 2.35
CA ASP A 136 7.21 22.14 1.09
C ASP A 136 6.88 23.27 0.12
N THR A 137 6.28 24.35 0.59
CA THR A 137 5.95 25.54 -0.20
C THR A 137 7.16 26.45 -0.41
N THR A 138 8.32 25.84 -0.57
CA THR A 138 9.60 26.53 -0.84
C THR A 138 9.87 26.57 -2.35
N LYS A 139 10.52 27.65 -2.80
CA LYS A 139 11.05 27.79 -4.15
C LYS A 139 12.54 28.10 -4.08
N ILE A 140 13.35 27.32 -4.78
CA ILE A 140 14.76 27.62 -4.97
C ILE A 140 14.88 28.80 -5.91
N VAL A 141 15.56 29.84 -5.49
CA VAL A 141 15.75 31.09 -6.25
C VAL A 141 17.13 31.19 -6.90
N SER A 142 18.11 30.57 -6.29
CA SER A 142 19.48 30.48 -6.84
C SER A 142 20.17 29.19 -6.34
N ILE A 143 21.23 28.80 -7.01
CA ILE A 143 22.09 27.70 -6.60
C ILE A 143 23.54 28.06 -6.86
N SER A 144 24.45 27.62 -5.98
CA SER A 144 25.88 27.83 -6.13
C SER A 144 26.45 27.14 -7.38
N ASP A 145 27.58 27.59 -7.87
CA ASP A 145 28.25 27.05 -9.06
C ASP A 145 28.57 25.55 -8.96
N ASP A 146 28.85 25.07 -7.75
CA ASP A 146 29.08 23.65 -7.46
C ASP A 146 27.75 22.84 -7.28
N ASN A 147 26.58 23.45 -7.47
CA ASN A 147 25.26 22.89 -7.29
C ASN A 147 24.99 22.32 -5.88
N ALA A 148 25.71 22.75 -4.87
CA ALA A 148 25.59 22.18 -3.53
C ALA A 148 24.79 23.05 -2.56
N VAL A 149 24.73 24.38 -2.76
CA VAL A 149 24.03 25.29 -1.86
C VAL A 149 22.93 26.03 -2.61
N ALA A 150 21.69 25.86 -2.20
CA ALA A 150 20.55 26.57 -2.73
C ALA A 150 20.15 27.73 -1.82
N GLU A 151 19.80 28.86 -2.39
CA GLU A 151 18.98 29.89 -1.74
C GLU A 151 17.52 29.64 -2.05
N TYR A 152 16.67 29.71 -1.05
CA TYR A 152 15.23 29.47 -1.24
C TYR A 152 14.38 30.49 -0.49
N GLN A 153 13.15 30.65 -0.96
CA GLN A 153 12.10 31.39 -0.27
C GLN A 153 10.88 30.48 -0.07
N CYS A 154 10.17 30.70 1.03
CA CYS A 154 8.93 30.00 1.36
C CYS A 154 7.74 30.94 1.34
N ASP A 155 6.57 30.44 0.96
CA ASP A 155 5.32 31.22 0.99
C ASP A 155 4.97 31.78 2.37
N CYS A 156 5.54 31.22 3.47
CA CYS A 156 5.40 31.77 4.83
C CYS A 156 6.27 33.03 5.09
N GLY A 157 6.99 33.51 4.08
CA GLY A 157 7.91 34.65 4.18
C GLY A 157 9.27 34.32 4.75
N HIS A 158 9.61 33.04 4.97
CA HIS A 158 10.96 32.64 5.37
C HIS A 158 11.88 32.56 4.15
N HIS A 159 13.09 33.07 4.30
CA HIS A 159 14.18 32.96 3.33
C HIS A 159 15.35 32.25 3.99
N GLY A 160 16.05 31.42 3.26
CA GLY A 160 17.21 30.68 3.81
C GLY A 160 18.12 30.09 2.74
N THR A 161 19.17 29.49 3.21
CA THR A 161 20.07 28.65 2.42
C THR A 161 19.91 27.19 2.81
N PHE A 162 20.18 26.30 1.87
CA PHE A 162 20.13 24.85 2.06
C PHE A 162 21.35 24.21 1.42
N ASP A 163 22.25 23.67 2.24
CA ASP A 163 23.41 22.95 1.76
C ASP A 163 23.11 21.46 1.67
N PHE A 164 22.93 20.94 0.47
CA PHE A 164 22.60 19.52 0.22
C PHE A 164 23.65 18.52 0.74
N ARG A 165 24.80 18.99 1.19
CA ARG A 165 25.83 18.15 1.82
C ARG A 165 25.59 17.91 3.31
N THR A 166 24.90 18.85 3.97
CA THR A 166 24.72 18.90 5.44
C THR A 166 23.26 19.01 5.87
N ASP A 167 22.40 19.54 5.00
CA ASP A 167 20.98 19.71 5.27
C ASP A 167 20.18 18.64 4.52
N PHE A 168 19.35 17.91 5.25
CA PHE A 168 18.72 16.71 4.72
C PHE A 168 17.19 16.74 4.75
N ASN A 169 16.58 17.86 5.21
CA ASN A 169 15.12 18.00 5.26
C ASN A 169 14.54 18.41 3.90
N CYS A 170 14.80 17.61 2.90
CA CYS A 170 14.32 17.78 1.54
C CYS A 170 13.92 16.43 0.94
N LYS A 171 13.15 16.44 -0.13
CA LYS A 171 12.70 15.23 -0.82
C LYS A 171 12.76 15.41 -2.34
N LEU A 172 13.28 14.40 -3.04
CA LEU A 172 13.24 14.34 -4.50
C LEU A 172 11.78 14.19 -5.00
N ASN A 173 11.49 14.77 -6.15
CA ASN A 173 10.22 14.57 -6.84
C ASN A 173 10.03 13.10 -7.18
N TRP A 174 8.81 12.58 -7.09
CA TRP A 174 8.47 11.16 -7.21
C TRP A 174 9.16 10.43 -8.38
N LYS A 175 9.15 11.00 -9.59
CA LYS A 175 9.75 10.39 -10.78
C LYS A 175 11.28 10.32 -10.75
N VAL A 176 11.93 10.96 -9.78
CA VAL A 176 13.38 10.93 -9.53
C VAL A 176 13.70 10.17 -8.25
N ASP A 177 12.85 10.31 -7.24
CA ASP A 177 12.95 9.61 -5.96
C ASP A 177 12.83 8.08 -6.15
N TRP A 178 11.83 7.64 -6.92
CA TRP A 178 11.57 6.21 -7.13
C TRP A 178 12.77 5.47 -7.77
N PRO A 179 13.35 5.91 -8.90
CA PRO A 179 14.55 5.28 -9.46
C PRO A 179 15.80 5.42 -8.59
N MET A 180 15.94 6.47 -7.81
CA MET A 180 16.99 6.59 -6.82
C MET A 180 16.90 5.49 -5.76
N ARG A 181 15.68 5.19 -5.29
CA ARG A 181 15.43 4.10 -4.34
C ARG A 181 15.75 2.73 -4.95
N TRP A 182 15.44 2.51 -6.25
CA TRP A 182 15.80 1.27 -6.92
C TRP A 182 17.31 1.01 -6.86
N LEU A 183 18.10 2.03 -7.18
CA LEU A 183 19.56 1.93 -7.07
C LEU A 183 20.00 1.70 -5.61
N TYR A 184 19.45 2.48 -4.67
CA TYR A 184 19.87 2.41 -3.27
C TYR A 184 19.62 1.04 -2.63
N GLU A 185 18.47 0.45 -2.90
CA GLU A 185 18.04 -0.82 -2.32
C GLU A 185 18.42 -2.04 -3.18
N GLY A 186 18.88 -1.83 -4.42
CA GLY A 186 19.18 -2.92 -5.36
C GLY A 186 17.93 -3.68 -5.77
N VAL A 187 16.88 -2.97 -6.21
CA VAL A 187 15.58 -3.57 -6.52
C VAL A 187 15.62 -4.30 -7.86
N ASP A 188 15.31 -5.60 -7.87
CA ASP A 188 15.24 -6.42 -9.08
C ASP A 188 13.83 -6.51 -9.67
N PHE A 189 12.80 -6.37 -8.82
CA PHE A 189 11.39 -6.53 -9.20
C PHE A 189 10.51 -5.50 -8.51
N GLU A 190 9.68 -4.80 -9.29
CA GLU A 190 8.77 -3.75 -8.80
C GLU A 190 7.35 -4.01 -9.31
N PRO A 191 6.39 -4.39 -8.45
CA PRO A 191 4.98 -4.42 -8.82
C PRO A 191 4.38 -3.02 -8.68
N GLY A 192 3.55 -2.60 -9.64
CA GLY A 192 2.91 -1.28 -9.60
C GLY A 192 1.50 -1.28 -10.16
N GLY A 193 0.65 -0.36 -9.71
CA GLY A 193 -0.67 -0.16 -10.27
C GLY A 193 -0.62 0.14 -11.78
N LYS A 194 -1.65 -0.26 -12.50
CA LYS A 194 -1.73 -0.07 -13.97
C LYS A 194 -1.56 1.38 -14.42
N ASP A 195 -1.90 2.34 -13.56
CA ASP A 195 -1.72 3.77 -13.82
C ASP A 195 -0.25 4.18 -13.93
N HIS A 196 0.66 3.46 -13.28
CA HIS A 196 2.11 3.63 -13.45
C HIS A 196 2.66 2.92 -14.70
N ALA A 197 1.94 1.89 -15.19
CA ALA A 197 2.34 1.04 -16.31
C ALA A 197 1.96 1.62 -17.70
N THR A 198 1.25 2.74 -17.73
CA THR A 198 0.84 3.38 -19.00
C THR A 198 2.04 3.93 -19.76
N VAL A 199 1.95 3.97 -21.09
CA VAL A 199 2.95 4.63 -21.94
C VAL A 199 3.10 6.09 -21.50
N HIS A 200 4.33 6.55 -21.33
CA HIS A 200 4.67 7.84 -20.72
C HIS A 200 4.25 8.02 -19.26
N GLY A 201 3.85 6.93 -18.60
CA GLY A 201 3.51 6.92 -17.18
C GLY A 201 4.72 7.10 -16.27
N SER A 202 4.48 6.97 -14.98
CA SER A 202 5.54 7.19 -13.98
C SER A 202 6.68 6.17 -14.12
N TYR A 203 6.37 4.90 -14.44
CA TYR A 203 7.40 3.88 -14.61
C TYR A 203 8.29 4.17 -15.83
N ASP A 204 7.69 4.48 -17.01
CA ASP A 204 8.48 4.80 -18.21
C ASP A 204 9.43 5.97 -17.99
N THR A 205 8.94 7.01 -17.34
CA THR A 205 9.77 8.18 -17.00
C THR A 205 10.89 7.82 -16.01
N SER A 206 10.54 7.09 -14.94
CA SER A 206 11.49 6.70 -13.89
C SER A 206 12.56 5.72 -14.39
N LYS A 207 12.20 4.85 -15.33
CA LYS A 207 13.14 3.94 -16.01
C LYS A 207 14.24 4.68 -16.77
N ASP A 208 13.88 5.76 -17.49
CA ASP A 208 14.84 6.58 -18.19
C ASP A 208 15.74 7.38 -17.23
N VAL A 209 15.15 7.93 -16.15
CA VAL A 209 15.93 8.57 -15.08
C VAL A 209 16.88 7.58 -14.42
N SER A 210 16.44 6.33 -14.16
CA SER A 210 17.28 5.28 -13.59
C SER A 210 18.54 5.02 -14.42
N ARG A 211 18.36 4.85 -15.73
CA ARG A 211 19.48 4.57 -16.64
C ARG A 211 20.39 5.76 -16.87
N GLU A 212 19.80 6.90 -17.22
CA GLU A 212 20.55 8.06 -17.69
C GLU A 212 21.17 8.92 -16.58
N ILE A 213 20.50 8.97 -15.41
CA ILE A 213 20.96 9.78 -14.29
C ILE A 213 21.76 8.93 -13.31
N PHE A 214 21.18 7.80 -12.89
CA PHE A 214 21.73 6.98 -11.80
C PHE A 214 22.55 5.77 -12.29
N GLY A 215 22.57 5.47 -13.60
CA GLY A 215 23.32 4.35 -14.15
C GLY A 215 22.86 2.98 -13.65
N TYR A 216 21.60 2.86 -13.26
CA TYR A 216 21.01 1.64 -12.73
C TYR A 216 19.99 1.06 -13.70
N GLU A 217 20.10 -0.24 -14.00
CA GLU A 217 19.09 -0.91 -14.82
C GLU A 217 17.80 -1.03 -14.01
N PRO A 218 16.66 -0.51 -14.52
CA PRO A 218 15.42 -0.50 -13.78
C PRO A 218 14.91 -1.92 -13.50
N PRO A 219 14.19 -2.14 -12.39
CA PRO A 219 13.66 -3.44 -12.03
C PRO A 219 12.69 -3.97 -13.07
N LEU A 220 12.53 -5.30 -13.13
CA LEU A 220 11.43 -5.90 -13.87
C LEU A 220 10.11 -5.42 -13.26
N PHE A 221 9.27 -4.77 -14.08
CA PHE A 221 8.00 -4.21 -13.64
C PHE A 221 6.82 -5.13 -13.99
N GLN A 222 5.95 -5.35 -13.00
CA GLN A 222 4.67 -6.02 -13.20
C GLN A 222 3.52 -5.11 -12.85
N GLY A 223 2.80 -4.64 -13.86
CA GLY A 223 1.55 -3.89 -13.64
C GLY A 223 0.44 -4.78 -13.07
N TYR A 224 -0.41 -4.22 -12.23
CA TYR A 224 -1.60 -4.90 -11.72
C TYR A 224 -2.83 -4.00 -11.78
N GLU A 225 -4.00 -4.67 -11.89
CA GLU A 225 -5.31 -3.99 -11.95
C GLU A 225 -5.77 -3.55 -10.56
N PHE A 226 -6.66 -2.57 -10.52
CA PHE A 226 -7.25 -2.13 -9.27
C PHE A 226 -8.23 -3.17 -8.72
N ILE A 227 -8.27 -3.24 -7.39
CA ILE A 227 -9.21 -4.05 -6.63
C ILE A 227 -10.36 -3.15 -6.21
N GLY A 228 -11.59 -3.66 -6.33
CA GLY A 228 -12.80 -2.94 -5.99
C GLY A 228 -13.50 -3.47 -4.74
N ILE A 229 -14.58 -2.79 -4.38
CA ILE A 229 -15.59 -3.27 -3.46
C ILE A 229 -16.89 -3.44 -4.28
N ARG A 230 -17.45 -4.62 -4.26
CA ARG A 230 -18.70 -4.89 -4.99
C ARG A 230 -19.82 -3.94 -4.56
N GLY A 231 -20.51 -3.37 -5.53
CA GLY A 231 -21.60 -2.42 -5.29
C GLY A 231 -21.16 -0.97 -5.10
N THR A 232 -19.85 -0.68 -5.10
CA THR A 232 -19.35 0.69 -5.10
C THR A 232 -18.88 1.09 -6.49
N THR A 233 -19.13 2.34 -6.87
CA THR A 233 -18.61 2.92 -8.11
C THR A 233 -17.39 3.77 -7.83
N GLY A 234 -16.30 3.53 -8.56
CA GLY A 234 -15.08 4.34 -8.50
C GLY A 234 -13.87 3.64 -7.87
N LYS A 235 -12.71 4.24 -8.09
CA LYS A 235 -11.41 3.79 -7.54
C LYS A 235 -11.38 4.05 -6.04
N MET A 236 -11.03 3.05 -5.25
CA MET A 236 -10.67 3.25 -3.84
C MET A 236 -9.45 4.15 -3.78
N SER A 237 -9.52 5.23 -3.02
CA SER A 237 -8.37 6.09 -2.80
C SER A 237 -8.34 6.61 -1.37
N GLY A 238 -7.16 6.71 -0.79
CA GLY A 238 -6.94 7.27 0.55
C GLY A 238 -7.55 8.66 0.73
N SER A 239 -7.60 9.41 -0.37
CA SER A 239 -8.13 10.77 -0.38
C SER A 239 -9.66 10.88 -0.40
N SER A 240 -10.40 9.78 -0.69
CA SER A 240 -11.87 9.76 -0.66
C SER A 240 -12.44 9.32 0.68
N GLY A 241 -11.61 8.82 1.60
CA GLY A 241 -12.07 8.25 2.87
C GLY A 241 -12.77 6.90 2.75
N LEU A 242 -12.95 6.39 1.53
CA LEU A 242 -13.42 5.04 1.24
C LEU A 242 -12.21 4.11 1.18
N ASN A 243 -11.60 3.88 2.33
CA ASN A 243 -10.44 3.00 2.43
C ASN A 243 -10.85 1.64 2.94
N LEU A 244 -10.59 0.64 2.12
CA LEU A 244 -10.63 -0.73 2.58
C LEU A 244 -9.27 -1.05 3.22
N THR A 245 -9.23 -1.09 4.55
CA THR A 245 -8.01 -1.46 5.26
C THR A 245 -7.90 -2.97 5.38
N PRO A 246 -6.68 -3.52 5.52
CA PRO A 246 -6.49 -4.94 5.82
C PRO A 246 -7.25 -5.36 7.10
N GLU A 247 -7.33 -4.49 8.10
CA GLU A 247 -8.10 -4.75 9.34
C GLU A 247 -9.58 -4.95 9.03
N ALA A 248 -10.20 -4.07 8.27
CA ALA A 248 -11.62 -4.17 7.91
C ALA A 248 -11.92 -5.48 7.13
N LEU A 249 -11.02 -5.88 6.23
CA LEU A 249 -11.13 -7.15 5.52
C LEU A 249 -11.02 -8.35 6.46
N LEU A 250 -10.07 -8.32 7.39
CA LEU A 250 -9.83 -9.44 8.32
C LEU A 250 -10.98 -9.65 9.30
N ARG A 251 -11.87 -8.69 9.47
CA ARG A 251 -13.10 -8.86 10.28
C ARG A 251 -14.12 -9.79 9.62
N ILE A 252 -14.12 -9.89 8.28
CA ILE A 252 -15.08 -10.69 7.53
C ILE A 252 -14.44 -11.82 6.71
N TYR A 253 -13.17 -11.67 6.32
CA TYR A 253 -12.42 -12.69 5.57
C TYR A 253 -11.33 -13.34 6.43
N GLN A 254 -11.17 -14.64 6.30
CA GLN A 254 -9.95 -15.29 6.76
C GLN A 254 -8.77 -14.82 5.89
N PRO A 255 -7.57 -14.66 6.46
CA PRO A 255 -6.42 -14.17 5.69
C PRO A 255 -6.09 -15.07 4.50
N GLU A 256 -6.30 -16.38 4.61
CA GLU A 256 -6.08 -17.33 3.51
C GLU A 256 -7.07 -17.10 2.35
N VAL A 257 -8.30 -16.69 2.62
CA VAL A 257 -9.29 -16.36 1.58
C VAL A 257 -8.89 -15.09 0.85
N ILE A 258 -8.39 -14.08 1.58
CA ILE A 258 -7.85 -12.85 0.99
C ILE A 258 -6.68 -13.19 0.06
N LEU A 259 -5.69 -13.92 0.57
CA LEU A 259 -4.52 -14.33 -0.22
C LEU A 259 -4.91 -15.16 -1.43
N TRP A 260 -5.92 -16.03 -1.30
CA TRP A 260 -6.45 -16.83 -2.40
C TRP A 260 -7.10 -15.97 -3.49
N LEU A 261 -7.87 -14.92 -3.14
CA LEU A 261 -8.44 -13.99 -4.11
C LEU A 261 -7.35 -13.33 -4.95
N TYR A 262 -6.23 -12.94 -4.33
CA TYR A 262 -5.07 -12.43 -5.05
C TYR A 262 -4.37 -13.52 -5.89
N ALA A 263 -4.13 -14.70 -5.32
CA ALA A 263 -3.35 -15.75 -5.98
C ALA A 263 -4.07 -16.36 -7.20
N LYS A 264 -5.42 -16.44 -7.16
CA LYS A 264 -6.22 -16.98 -8.28
C LYS A 264 -6.42 -15.99 -9.41
N THR A 265 -6.22 -14.70 -9.17
CA THR A 265 -6.51 -13.64 -10.12
C THR A 265 -5.24 -13.20 -10.83
N GLU A 266 -5.23 -13.20 -12.15
CA GLU A 266 -4.12 -12.67 -12.92
C GLU A 266 -3.88 -11.20 -12.63
N PRO A 267 -2.62 -10.72 -12.57
CA PRO A 267 -2.32 -9.35 -12.14
C PRO A 267 -3.10 -8.25 -12.85
N MET A 268 -3.35 -8.41 -14.16
CA MET A 268 -4.09 -7.43 -14.98
C MET A 268 -5.61 -7.64 -15.00
N LYS A 269 -6.13 -8.50 -14.13
CA LYS A 269 -7.58 -8.70 -13.97
C LYS A 269 -8.04 -8.13 -12.63
N ALA A 270 -9.12 -7.34 -12.68
CA ALA A 270 -9.78 -6.84 -11.49
C ALA A 270 -10.55 -7.95 -10.74
N PHE A 271 -10.63 -7.82 -9.43
CA PHE A 271 -11.62 -8.51 -8.62
C PHE A 271 -12.15 -7.59 -7.52
N ASP A 272 -13.31 -7.92 -6.98
CA ASP A 272 -13.95 -7.15 -5.91
C ASP A 272 -13.99 -7.95 -4.61
N PHE A 273 -13.73 -7.30 -3.51
CA PHE A 273 -14.15 -7.78 -2.21
C PHE A 273 -15.66 -7.58 -2.03
N CYS A 274 -16.32 -8.55 -1.43
CA CYS A 274 -17.78 -8.55 -1.23
C CYS A 274 -18.11 -8.34 0.24
N PHE A 275 -18.88 -7.29 0.52
CA PHE A 275 -19.52 -7.07 1.82
C PHE A 275 -20.98 -7.51 1.82
N ASP A 276 -21.53 -7.77 0.64
CA ASP A 276 -22.83 -8.36 0.39
C ASP A 276 -22.76 -9.91 0.41
N GLU A 277 -23.85 -10.58 0.06
CA GLU A 277 -23.94 -12.06 -0.04
C GLU A 277 -22.88 -12.69 -0.97
N GLY A 278 -22.24 -11.90 -1.81
CA GLY A 278 -21.13 -12.36 -2.65
C GLY A 278 -19.98 -12.98 -1.85
N ILE A 279 -19.80 -12.59 -0.58
CA ILE A 279 -18.80 -13.18 0.31
C ILE A 279 -19.01 -14.69 0.50
N LEU A 280 -20.28 -15.13 0.63
CA LEU A 280 -20.62 -16.55 0.81
C LEU A 280 -20.18 -17.38 -0.41
N ARG A 281 -20.32 -16.81 -1.62
CA ARG A 281 -19.83 -17.44 -2.84
C ARG A 281 -18.31 -17.52 -2.87
N GLN A 282 -17.61 -16.46 -2.47
CA GLN A 282 -16.15 -16.44 -2.45
C GLN A 282 -15.59 -17.47 -1.46
N TYR A 283 -16.16 -17.57 -0.26
CA TYR A 283 -15.82 -18.65 0.67
C TYR A 283 -16.10 -20.05 0.10
N GLY A 284 -17.27 -20.25 -0.54
CA GLY A 284 -17.61 -21.52 -1.16
C GLY A 284 -16.69 -21.92 -2.31
N GLU A 285 -16.18 -20.96 -3.09
CA GLU A 285 -15.18 -21.23 -4.13
C GLU A 285 -13.83 -21.61 -3.53
N PHE A 286 -13.40 -20.89 -2.50
CA PHE A 286 -12.18 -21.22 -1.74
C PHE A 286 -12.27 -22.62 -1.12
N ASP A 287 -13.36 -22.95 -0.44
CA ASP A 287 -13.57 -24.23 0.23
C ASP A 287 -13.54 -25.41 -0.75
N ARG A 288 -14.11 -25.26 -1.94
CA ARG A 288 -14.03 -26.29 -2.99
C ARG A 288 -12.60 -26.53 -3.45
N MET A 289 -11.81 -25.47 -3.63
CA MET A 289 -10.41 -25.58 -4.03
C MET A 289 -9.58 -26.20 -2.90
N LEU A 290 -9.79 -25.75 -1.65
CA LEU A 290 -9.13 -26.28 -0.46
C LEU A 290 -9.41 -27.77 -0.28
N ALA A 291 -10.68 -28.20 -0.41
CA ALA A 291 -11.04 -29.61 -0.31
C ALA A 291 -10.35 -30.48 -1.37
N ARG A 292 -10.28 -30.01 -2.63
CA ARG A 292 -9.54 -30.69 -3.71
C ARG A 292 -8.04 -30.76 -3.40
N TYR A 293 -7.48 -29.72 -2.82
CA TYR A 293 -6.07 -29.70 -2.42
C TYR A 293 -5.80 -30.71 -1.29
N LEU A 294 -6.62 -30.72 -0.24
CA LEU A 294 -6.46 -31.57 0.92
C LEU A 294 -6.60 -33.08 0.59
N ASN A 295 -7.49 -33.41 -0.35
CA ASN A 295 -7.71 -34.81 -0.77
C ASN A 295 -6.85 -35.23 -1.98
N GLY A 296 -5.91 -34.36 -2.43
CA GLY A 296 -4.95 -34.70 -3.48
C GLY A 296 -5.51 -34.71 -4.91
N THR A 297 -6.71 -34.15 -5.14
CA THR A 297 -7.37 -34.11 -6.49
C THR A 297 -7.25 -32.76 -7.19
N ALA A 298 -6.50 -31.81 -6.61
CA ALA A 298 -6.21 -30.52 -7.22
C ALA A 298 -5.22 -30.69 -8.40
N ASP A 299 -5.51 -29.98 -9.50
CA ASP A 299 -4.53 -29.83 -10.59
C ASP A 299 -3.35 -28.94 -10.17
N ASP A 300 -2.29 -28.90 -10.97
CA ASP A 300 -1.06 -28.19 -10.64
C ASP A 300 -1.28 -26.69 -10.39
N MET A 301 -2.19 -26.05 -11.15
CA MET A 301 -2.52 -24.65 -10.97
C MET A 301 -3.22 -24.41 -9.62
N ALA A 302 -4.26 -25.18 -9.33
CA ALA A 302 -4.99 -25.09 -8.05
C ALA A 302 -4.06 -25.39 -6.87
N LYS A 303 -3.16 -26.36 -7.02
CA LYS A 303 -2.16 -26.69 -6.02
C LYS A 303 -1.21 -25.51 -5.76
N GLY A 304 -0.66 -24.91 -6.82
CA GLY A 304 0.21 -23.73 -6.69
C GLY A 304 -0.51 -22.54 -6.04
N ILE A 305 -1.78 -22.28 -6.38
CA ILE A 305 -2.60 -21.24 -5.74
C ILE A 305 -2.76 -21.54 -4.24
N MET A 306 -3.12 -22.79 -3.87
CA MET A 306 -3.31 -23.14 -2.47
C MET A 306 -2.00 -23.05 -1.67
N GLU A 307 -0.88 -23.48 -2.22
CA GLU A 307 0.44 -23.35 -1.60
C GLU A 307 0.87 -21.88 -1.42
N ALA A 308 0.40 -20.99 -2.28
CA ALA A 308 0.67 -19.55 -2.18
C ALA A 308 -0.20 -18.84 -1.12
N CYS A 309 -1.39 -19.36 -0.81
CA CYS A 309 -2.34 -18.69 0.09
C CYS A 309 -2.43 -19.33 1.49
N LEU A 310 -2.03 -20.59 1.67
CA LEU A 310 -2.05 -21.23 2.98
C LEU A 310 -0.91 -20.70 3.85
N ILE A 311 -1.26 -20.26 5.05
CA ILE A 311 -0.31 -19.66 5.98
C ILE A 311 0.33 -20.74 6.85
N LYS A 312 1.66 -20.75 6.88
CA LYS A 312 2.42 -21.73 7.67
C LYS A 312 2.01 -21.69 9.15
N GLY A 313 1.70 -22.87 9.70
CA GLY A 313 1.32 -23.02 11.11
C GLY A 313 -0.15 -22.74 11.40
N ARG A 314 -0.93 -22.31 10.41
CA ARG A 314 -2.39 -22.20 10.52
C ARG A 314 -3.06 -23.40 9.86
N LYS A 315 -4.11 -23.92 10.52
CA LYS A 315 -4.96 -24.98 9.97
C LYS A 315 -6.28 -24.34 9.52
N VAL A 316 -6.61 -24.52 8.26
CA VAL A 316 -7.88 -24.04 7.69
C VAL A 316 -8.70 -25.25 7.31
N GLU A 317 -9.95 -25.27 7.80
CA GLU A 317 -10.91 -26.32 7.50
C GLU A 317 -11.97 -25.76 6.53
N PRO A 318 -12.43 -26.55 5.53
CA PRO A 318 -13.43 -26.11 4.56
C PRO A 318 -14.85 -26.20 5.15
N VAL A 319 -15.08 -25.53 6.27
CA VAL A 319 -16.41 -25.44 6.91
C VAL A 319 -17.23 -24.39 6.16
N PRO A 320 -18.36 -24.73 5.50
CA PRO A 320 -19.07 -23.80 4.65
C PRO A 320 -19.57 -22.56 5.42
N MET A 321 -19.19 -21.36 4.94
CA MET A 321 -19.56 -20.08 5.57
C MET A 321 -21.08 -19.90 5.64
N ASN A 322 -21.81 -20.24 4.55
CA ASN A 322 -23.26 -20.17 4.52
C ASN A 322 -23.94 -21.10 5.53
N LEU A 323 -23.35 -22.29 5.82
CA LEU A 323 -23.86 -23.19 6.82
C LEU A 323 -23.75 -22.56 8.23
N LEU A 324 -22.59 -21.94 8.53
CA LEU A 324 -22.39 -21.25 9.80
C LEU A 324 -23.33 -20.06 9.97
N VAL A 325 -23.58 -19.29 8.90
CA VAL A 325 -24.52 -18.18 8.89
C VAL A 325 -25.94 -18.70 9.17
N GLN A 326 -26.43 -19.65 8.39
CA GLN A 326 -27.80 -20.17 8.52
C GLN A 326 -28.06 -20.86 9.86
N MET A 327 -27.16 -21.78 10.25
CA MET A 327 -27.34 -22.52 11.50
C MET A 327 -27.03 -21.62 12.72
N GLY A 328 -26.11 -20.69 12.60
CA GLY A 328 -25.80 -19.69 13.63
C GLY A 328 -27.04 -18.83 13.97
N CYS A 329 -27.74 -18.32 12.96
CA CYS A 329 -29.00 -17.58 13.17
C CYS A 329 -30.05 -18.44 13.87
N VAL A 330 -30.26 -19.71 13.44
CA VAL A 330 -31.27 -20.62 14.04
C VAL A 330 -31.02 -20.85 15.54
N VAL A 331 -29.75 -20.94 15.97
CA VAL A 331 -29.38 -21.20 17.37
C VAL A 331 -28.92 -19.96 18.11
N ASN A 332 -29.08 -18.75 17.51
CA ASN A 332 -28.60 -17.50 18.06
C ASN A 332 -27.11 -17.54 18.44
N PHE A 333 -26.28 -18.15 17.59
CA PHE A 333 -24.84 -18.34 17.78
C PHE A 333 -24.43 -19.01 19.10
N ASP A 334 -25.36 -19.77 19.72
CA ASP A 334 -25.04 -20.62 20.88
C ASP A 334 -24.18 -21.80 20.43
N ILE A 335 -22.91 -21.82 20.89
CA ILE A 335 -21.90 -22.77 20.41
C ILE A 335 -22.28 -24.23 20.67
N PRO A 336 -22.69 -24.65 21.91
CA PRO A 336 -23.10 -26.02 22.15
C PRO A 336 -24.27 -26.48 21.30
N ARG A 337 -25.25 -25.60 21.06
CA ARG A 337 -26.39 -25.90 20.19
C ARG A 337 -25.98 -26.00 18.73
N LEU A 338 -25.09 -25.12 18.29
CA LEU A 338 -24.57 -25.14 16.92
C LEU A 338 -23.82 -26.46 16.63
N GLU A 339 -22.92 -26.87 17.52
CA GLU A 339 -22.23 -28.17 17.39
C GLU A 339 -23.23 -29.34 17.33
N ALA A 340 -24.23 -29.36 18.22
CA ALA A 340 -25.25 -30.40 18.23
C ALA A 340 -26.06 -30.45 16.94
N VAL A 341 -26.42 -29.29 16.38
CA VAL A 341 -27.14 -29.18 15.09
C VAL A 341 -26.27 -29.65 13.94
N LEU A 342 -25.00 -29.25 13.88
CA LEU A 342 -24.05 -29.67 12.85
C LEU A 342 -23.85 -31.20 12.88
N GLN A 343 -23.69 -31.80 14.06
CA GLN A 343 -23.57 -33.25 14.22
C GLN A 343 -24.80 -34.00 13.73
N LYS A 344 -26.02 -33.52 14.07
CA LYS A 344 -27.28 -34.13 13.62
C LYS A 344 -27.45 -34.08 12.10
N ASN A 345 -26.94 -33.04 11.45
CA ASN A 345 -27.02 -32.86 10.01
C ASN A 345 -25.90 -33.56 9.22
N GLY A 346 -25.13 -34.43 9.87
CA GLY A 346 -24.05 -35.19 9.20
C GLY A 346 -22.82 -34.37 8.84
N THR A 347 -22.65 -33.20 9.45
CA THR A 347 -21.51 -32.31 9.28
C THR A 347 -20.80 -32.15 10.64
N PRO A 348 -20.02 -33.16 11.08
CA PRO A 348 -19.48 -33.24 12.45
C PRO A 348 -18.25 -32.37 12.62
N TYR A 349 -18.41 -31.05 12.50
CA TYR A 349 -17.37 -30.09 12.82
C TYR A 349 -17.39 -29.76 14.32
N SER A 350 -16.22 -29.79 14.96
CA SER A 350 -16.02 -29.28 16.31
C SER A 350 -15.84 -27.74 16.30
N TYR A 351 -16.10 -27.10 17.44
CA TYR A 351 -15.95 -25.66 17.59
C TYR A 351 -14.55 -25.17 17.16
N ASP A 352 -13.50 -25.88 17.52
CA ASP A 352 -12.14 -25.53 17.14
C ASP A 352 -11.91 -25.47 15.63
N GLN A 353 -12.68 -26.20 14.84
CA GLN A 353 -12.57 -26.18 13.37
C GLN A 353 -13.27 -25.00 12.73
N PHE A 354 -14.30 -24.44 13.35
CA PHE A 354 -15.10 -23.37 12.75
C PHE A 354 -15.11 -22.05 13.52
N LYS A 355 -14.55 -21.98 14.74
CA LYS A 355 -14.60 -20.77 15.59
C LYS A 355 -14.15 -19.51 14.88
N ASP A 356 -12.98 -19.53 14.21
CA ASP A 356 -12.43 -18.39 13.50
C ASP A 356 -13.38 -17.88 12.39
N ARG A 357 -14.05 -18.80 11.70
CA ARG A 357 -15.01 -18.48 10.66
C ARG A 357 -16.37 -18.08 11.23
N LEU A 358 -16.77 -18.65 12.35
CA LEU A 358 -18.02 -18.30 13.05
C LEU A 358 -18.00 -16.84 13.52
N ASP A 359 -16.90 -16.40 14.09
CA ASP A 359 -16.74 -15.01 14.55
C ASP A 359 -16.91 -14.03 13.37
N ARG A 360 -16.34 -14.36 12.21
CA ARG A 360 -16.48 -13.58 10.98
C ARG A 360 -17.90 -13.63 10.41
N ALA A 361 -18.54 -14.78 10.45
CA ALA A 361 -19.93 -14.94 10.01
C ALA A 361 -20.88 -14.07 10.83
N ARG A 362 -20.70 -14.09 12.15
CA ARG A 362 -21.47 -13.27 13.07
C ARG A 362 -21.23 -11.78 12.83
N TYR A 363 -19.97 -11.35 12.74
CA TYR A 363 -19.64 -9.96 12.47
C TYR A 363 -20.18 -9.48 11.12
N TRP A 364 -20.07 -10.32 10.07
CA TRP A 364 -20.61 -9.98 8.75
C TRP A 364 -22.12 -9.77 8.80
N LEU A 365 -22.88 -10.65 9.48
CA LEU A 365 -24.32 -10.48 9.64
C LEU A 365 -24.67 -9.19 10.37
N GLU A 366 -24.03 -8.94 11.53
CA GLU A 366 -24.33 -7.79 12.37
C GLU A 366 -23.96 -6.45 11.68
N ALA A 367 -22.84 -6.40 10.96
CA ALA A 367 -22.28 -5.16 10.42
C ALA A 367 -22.62 -4.91 8.93
N CYS A 368 -22.78 -5.98 8.12
CA CYS A 368 -22.90 -5.87 6.67
C CYS A 368 -24.24 -6.36 6.12
N ALA A 369 -24.95 -7.22 6.84
CA ALA A 369 -26.22 -7.82 6.40
C ALA A 369 -27.28 -7.86 7.53
N PRO A 370 -27.55 -6.76 8.24
CA PRO A 370 -28.44 -6.76 9.39
C PRO A 370 -29.89 -7.17 9.05
N ASP A 371 -30.30 -7.02 7.80
CA ASP A 371 -31.63 -7.42 7.35
C ASP A 371 -31.81 -8.96 7.22
N GLN A 372 -30.72 -9.72 7.42
CA GLN A 372 -30.74 -11.19 7.34
C GLN A 372 -30.70 -11.87 8.72
N VAL A 373 -30.70 -11.09 9.78
CA VAL A 373 -30.71 -11.58 11.19
C VAL A 373 -32.10 -11.88 11.68
#